data_96e8e99372a1aaa120dffa72f1e65ee3
#
_entry.id   96e8e99372a1aaa120dffa72f1e65ee3
#
_cell.length_a   1.000
_cell.length_b   1.000
_cell.length_c   1.000
_cell.angle_alpha   90.00
_cell.angle_beta   90.00
_cell.angle_gamma   90.00
#
_symmetry.space_group_name_H-M   'P 1'
#
loop_
_entity.id
_entity.type
_entity.pdbx_description
1 polymer ?
#
loop_
_entity_poly.entity_id
_entity_poly.type
_entity_poly.pdbx_seq_one_letter_code
_entity_poly.pdbx_strand_id
1 'polypeptide(L)'
;NICITCGSRGISNIPIIIKSIADFCKIQGANPFVVPAMGSHGGATAEGQLEILSSLGVTEESVGCPIKSSMETVVIGHTTIGDKRPEELEVRIDKNAYESDGIILCGRIKAHTAFRGEYESGLMKIMTIGLGKQQGAESCHKNGFKYMAELVPAFGRIIMKNAPILFGLAILENSFDETCRLVALTPDEI
;
A
#
# COMPACT_ATOMS: atom_id res chain seq x y z
N ASN A 1 8.85 -14.21 -7.19
CA ASN A 1 8.03 -13.06 -7.64
C ASN A 1 7.94 -12.05 -6.49
N ILE A 2 8.31 -10.79 -6.73
CA ILE A 2 8.28 -9.72 -5.71
C ILE A 2 7.27 -8.66 -6.12
N CYS A 3 6.30 -8.43 -5.23
CA CYS A 3 5.29 -7.39 -5.40
C CYS A 3 5.84 -6.04 -4.93
N ILE A 4 5.69 -5.00 -5.74
CA ILE A 4 6.01 -3.61 -5.39
C ILE A 4 4.70 -2.83 -5.35
N THR A 5 4.36 -2.19 -4.24
CA THR A 5 3.14 -1.40 -4.15
C THR A 5 3.32 0.00 -4.73
N CYS A 6 2.32 0.49 -5.43
CA CYS A 6 2.28 1.88 -5.91
C CYS A 6 0.92 2.53 -5.58
N GLY A 7 0.95 3.67 -4.90
CA GLY A 7 -0.25 4.42 -4.53
C GLY A 7 -0.79 5.30 -5.66
N SER A 8 -1.92 5.95 -5.41
CA SER A 8 -2.63 6.84 -6.37
C SER A 8 -2.23 8.31 -6.28
N ARG A 9 -1.39 8.68 -5.34
CA ARG A 9 -1.00 10.09 -5.17
C ARG A 9 0.21 10.41 -6.01
N GLY A 10 0.20 11.57 -6.64
CA GLY A 10 1.38 12.12 -7.29
C GLY A 10 2.50 12.27 -6.25
N ILE A 11 3.59 11.58 -6.48
CA ILE A 11 4.83 11.69 -5.71
C ILE A 11 5.90 12.05 -6.72
N SER A 12 6.70 13.08 -6.40
CA SER A 12 7.81 13.47 -7.25
C SER A 12 8.72 12.28 -7.52
N ASN A 13 9.07 12.05 -8.79
CA ASN A 13 9.92 10.95 -9.24
C ASN A 13 9.39 9.52 -9.00
N ILE A 14 8.08 9.32 -8.78
CA ILE A 14 7.55 7.98 -8.50
C ILE A 14 7.92 6.92 -9.55
N PRO A 15 7.90 7.19 -10.89
CA PRO A 15 8.33 6.20 -11.87
C PRO A 15 9.79 5.78 -11.69
N ILE A 16 10.67 6.74 -11.39
CA ILE A 16 12.10 6.47 -11.17
C ILE A 16 12.31 5.64 -9.91
N ILE A 17 11.55 5.96 -8.84
CA ILE A 17 11.64 5.24 -7.56
C ILE A 17 11.18 3.79 -7.76
N ILE A 18 10.02 3.55 -8.37
CA ILE A 18 9.49 2.21 -8.63
C ILE A 18 10.44 1.43 -9.54
N LYS A 19 10.96 2.07 -10.61
CA LYS A 19 11.97 1.45 -11.49
C LYS A 19 13.20 1.02 -10.72
N SER A 20 13.73 1.87 -9.85
CA SER A 20 14.93 1.56 -9.06
C SER A 20 14.70 0.36 -8.13
N ILE A 21 13.51 0.24 -7.52
CA ILE A 21 13.14 -0.95 -6.72
C ILE A 21 13.07 -2.18 -7.62
N ALA A 22 12.43 -2.07 -8.80
CA ALA A 22 12.33 -3.19 -9.73
C ALA A 22 13.70 -3.65 -10.24
N ASP A 23 14.58 -2.72 -10.59
CA ASP A 23 15.94 -3.03 -11.03
C ASP A 23 16.76 -3.69 -9.90
N PHE A 24 16.63 -3.21 -8.67
CA PHE A 24 17.25 -3.85 -7.50
C PHE A 24 16.76 -5.30 -7.33
N CYS A 25 15.46 -5.55 -7.43
CA CYS A 25 14.92 -6.92 -7.37
C CYS A 25 15.51 -7.82 -8.45
N LYS A 26 15.63 -7.33 -9.69
CA LYS A 26 16.21 -8.08 -10.81
C LYS A 26 17.70 -8.41 -10.58
N ILE A 27 18.47 -7.46 -10.05
CA ILE A 27 19.88 -7.67 -9.70
C ILE A 27 20.01 -8.79 -8.65
N GLN A 28 19.04 -8.90 -7.73
CA GLN A 28 18.98 -9.98 -6.75
C GLN A 28 18.41 -11.31 -7.32
N GLY A 29 18.17 -11.40 -8.63
CA GLY A 29 17.62 -12.60 -9.29
C GLY A 29 16.11 -12.81 -9.10
N ALA A 30 15.40 -11.79 -8.63
CA ALA A 30 13.96 -11.86 -8.44
C ALA A 30 13.16 -11.34 -9.66
N ASN A 31 11.89 -11.71 -9.76
CA ASN A 31 10.97 -11.25 -10.78
C ASN A 31 9.98 -10.23 -10.16
N PRO A 32 10.25 -8.93 -10.27
CA PRO A 32 9.37 -7.90 -9.72
C PRO A 32 8.12 -7.69 -10.57
N PHE A 33 7.04 -7.28 -9.92
CA PHE A 33 5.85 -6.72 -10.56
C PHE A 33 5.23 -5.65 -9.67
N VAL A 34 4.52 -4.70 -10.26
CA VAL A 34 3.83 -3.62 -9.54
C VAL A 34 2.37 -4.00 -9.31
N VAL A 35 1.85 -3.64 -8.13
CA VAL A 35 0.42 -3.72 -7.79
C VAL A 35 -0.07 -2.33 -7.40
N PRO A 36 -1.21 -1.85 -7.97
CA PRO A 36 -1.86 -0.64 -7.50
C PRO A 36 -2.35 -0.82 -6.06
N ALA A 37 -1.80 -0.06 -5.12
CA ALA A 37 -2.18 -0.07 -3.72
C ALA A 37 -2.90 1.24 -3.35
N MET A 38 -4.14 1.38 -3.82
CA MET A 38 -4.87 2.65 -3.76
C MET A 38 -6.35 2.52 -3.32
N GLY A 39 -6.69 1.40 -2.69
CA GLY A 39 -8.03 1.18 -2.14
C GLY A 39 -9.12 1.22 -3.21
N SER A 40 -10.10 2.11 -3.05
CA SER A 40 -11.23 2.30 -3.96
C SER A 40 -11.01 3.34 -5.05
N HIS A 41 -9.82 3.91 -5.19
CA HIS A 41 -9.53 4.88 -6.23
C HIS A 41 -9.66 4.26 -7.64
N GLY A 42 -9.75 5.09 -8.67
CA GLY A 42 -9.94 4.61 -10.04
C GLY A 42 -11.32 3.96 -10.26
N GLY A 43 -12.35 4.48 -9.60
CA GLY A 43 -13.71 3.93 -9.68
C GLY A 43 -13.84 2.51 -9.11
N ALA A 44 -12.86 2.06 -8.32
CA ALA A 44 -12.76 0.70 -7.80
C ALA A 44 -12.76 -0.38 -8.90
N THR A 45 -12.09 -0.08 -10.01
CA THR A 45 -11.90 -1.01 -11.14
C THR A 45 -10.41 -1.23 -11.41
N ALA A 46 -10.05 -2.39 -11.96
CA ALA A 46 -8.68 -2.70 -12.33
C ALA A 46 -8.15 -1.73 -13.40
N GLU A 47 -8.98 -1.44 -14.39
CA GLU A 47 -8.69 -0.52 -15.50
C GLU A 47 -8.48 0.91 -14.98
N GLY A 48 -9.38 1.42 -14.13
CA GLY A 48 -9.26 2.76 -13.57
C GLY A 48 -8.04 2.92 -12.68
N GLN A 49 -7.60 1.87 -11.99
CA GLN A 49 -6.35 1.90 -11.24
C GLN A 49 -5.12 1.94 -12.15
N LEU A 50 -5.15 1.23 -13.29
CA LEU A 50 -4.10 1.33 -14.31
C LEU A 50 -4.04 2.72 -14.94
N GLU A 51 -5.20 3.33 -15.25
CA GLU A 51 -5.26 4.69 -15.78
C GLU A 51 -4.64 5.71 -14.82
N ILE A 52 -4.88 5.57 -13.50
CA ILE A 52 -4.24 6.43 -12.50
C ILE A 52 -2.72 6.23 -12.52
N LEU A 53 -2.21 4.99 -12.50
CA LEU A 53 -0.76 4.75 -12.57
C LEU A 53 -0.15 5.34 -13.83
N SER A 54 -0.80 5.14 -14.98
CA SER A 54 -0.37 5.69 -16.27
C SER A 54 -0.30 7.22 -16.23
N SER A 55 -1.31 7.88 -15.64
CA SER A 55 -1.35 9.35 -15.50
C SER A 55 -0.20 9.89 -14.61
N LEU A 56 0.34 9.05 -13.73
CA LEU A 56 1.51 9.34 -12.90
C LEU A 56 2.84 8.98 -13.59
N GLY A 57 2.79 8.50 -14.84
CA GLY A 57 3.96 8.04 -15.58
C GLY A 57 4.46 6.64 -15.20
N VAL A 58 3.69 5.89 -14.40
CA VAL A 58 3.99 4.52 -13.99
C VAL A 58 3.34 3.56 -14.97
N THR A 59 4.11 3.11 -15.94
CA THR A 59 3.74 2.12 -16.97
C THR A 59 4.73 0.97 -16.96
N GLU A 60 4.37 -0.19 -17.51
CA GLU A 60 5.28 -1.34 -17.60
C GLU A 60 6.60 -0.98 -18.28
N GLU A 61 6.55 -0.13 -19.31
CA GLU A 61 7.72 0.37 -20.00
C GLU A 61 8.60 1.25 -19.09
N SER A 62 7.99 2.22 -18.39
CA SER A 62 8.73 3.18 -17.55
C SER A 62 9.37 2.54 -16.34
N VAL A 63 8.70 1.56 -15.70
CA VAL A 63 9.20 0.87 -14.50
C VAL A 63 9.95 -0.42 -14.83
N GLY A 64 9.83 -0.92 -16.06
CA GLY A 64 10.58 -2.07 -16.56
C GLY A 64 10.11 -3.42 -15.99
N CYS A 65 8.89 -3.52 -15.46
CA CYS A 65 8.30 -4.77 -14.98
C CYS A 65 6.78 -4.78 -15.17
N PRO A 66 6.11 -5.96 -15.14
CA PRO A 66 4.67 -6.04 -15.29
C PRO A 66 3.91 -5.27 -14.21
N ILE A 67 2.73 -4.76 -14.56
CA ILE A 67 1.78 -4.17 -13.62
C ILE A 67 0.55 -5.09 -13.52
N LYS A 68 0.35 -5.70 -12.36
CA LYS A 68 -0.80 -6.58 -12.11
C LYS A 68 -1.89 -5.79 -11.37
N SER A 69 -2.88 -5.31 -12.10
CA SER A 69 -4.04 -4.63 -11.52
C SER A 69 -5.21 -5.60 -11.40
N SER A 70 -5.75 -5.71 -10.21
CA SER A 70 -6.94 -6.50 -9.91
C SER A 70 -7.66 -5.89 -8.71
N MET A 71 -8.96 -6.14 -8.60
CA MET A 71 -9.75 -5.83 -7.40
C MET A 71 -9.98 -7.06 -6.52
N GLU A 72 -9.45 -8.23 -6.92
CA GLU A 72 -9.55 -9.44 -6.11
C GLU A 72 -8.73 -9.32 -4.83
N THR A 73 -9.37 -9.70 -3.71
CA THR A 73 -8.74 -9.71 -2.40
C THR A 73 -8.91 -11.07 -1.72
N VAL A 74 -8.00 -11.39 -0.81
CA VAL A 74 -8.10 -12.53 0.09
C VAL A 74 -8.22 -12.07 1.54
N VAL A 75 -8.99 -12.79 2.36
CA VAL A 75 -9.04 -12.57 3.82
C VAL A 75 -7.85 -13.27 4.44
N ILE A 76 -7.05 -12.51 5.17
CA ILE A 76 -5.82 -13.01 5.80
C ILE A 76 -5.87 -12.99 7.33
N GLY A 77 -6.98 -12.56 7.90
CA GLY A 77 -7.20 -12.54 9.33
C GLY A 77 -8.39 -11.67 9.71
N HIS A 78 -8.60 -11.55 11.01
CA HIS A 78 -9.70 -10.78 11.58
C HIS A 78 -9.19 -9.93 12.75
N THR A 79 -9.86 -8.82 12.99
CA THR A 79 -9.58 -7.95 14.15
C THR A 79 -10.86 -7.32 14.67
N THR A 80 -10.80 -6.78 15.88
CA THR A 80 -11.90 -6.02 16.51
C THR A 80 -11.42 -4.62 16.85
N ILE A 81 -12.36 -3.69 17.01
CA ILE A 81 -12.08 -2.33 17.50
C ILE A 81 -12.46 -2.25 18.97
N GLY A 82 -11.51 -2.59 19.85
CA GLY A 82 -11.69 -2.49 21.30
C GLY A 82 -13.00 -3.08 21.84
N ASP A 83 -13.24 -2.90 23.13
CA ASP A 83 -14.44 -3.43 23.79
C ASP A 83 -15.76 -2.76 23.37
N LYS A 84 -15.68 -1.59 22.75
CA LYS A 84 -16.86 -0.80 22.36
C LYS A 84 -17.51 -1.26 21.06
N ARG A 85 -16.83 -2.07 20.25
CA ARG A 85 -17.35 -2.68 19.02
C ARG A 85 -16.76 -4.08 18.85
N PRO A 86 -17.47 -5.10 19.36
CA PRO A 86 -17.00 -6.48 19.27
C PRO A 86 -17.21 -7.10 17.89
N GLU A 87 -17.70 -6.32 16.90
CA GLU A 87 -17.85 -6.82 15.53
C GLU A 87 -16.47 -7.19 14.97
N GLU A 88 -16.34 -8.42 14.54
CA GLU A 88 -15.16 -8.93 13.89
C GLU A 88 -15.04 -8.35 12.49
N LEU A 89 -13.92 -7.73 12.20
CA LEU A 89 -13.63 -7.10 10.91
C LEU A 89 -12.64 -7.96 10.14
N GLU A 90 -12.99 -8.29 8.90
CA GLU A 90 -12.08 -9.00 7.99
C GLU A 90 -10.93 -8.10 7.55
N VAL A 91 -9.72 -8.60 7.68
CA VAL A 91 -8.51 -7.98 7.13
C VAL A 91 -8.22 -8.61 5.78
N ARG A 92 -8.28 -7.78 4.74
CA ARG A 92 -8.14 -8.19 3.34
C ARG A 92 -6.91 -7.58 2.70
N ILE A 93 -6.33 -8.30 1.77
CA ILE A 93 -5.18 -7.84 0.97
C ILE A 93 -5.36 -8.25 -0.50
N ASP A 94 -4.80 -7.48 -1.41
CA ASP A 94 -4.71 -7.82 -2.84
C ASP A 94 -4.17 -9.23 -3.03
N LYS A 95 -4.87 -10.02 -3.83
CA LYS A 95 -4.53 -11.44 -4.07
C LYS A 95 -3.17 -11.62 -4.73
N ASN A 96 -2.84 -10.79 -5.76
CA ASN A 96 -1.53 -10.88 -6.42
C ASN A 96 -0.38 -10.56 -5.46
N ALA A 97 -0.59 -9.59 -4.56
CA ALA A 97 0.39 -9.25 -3.55
C ALA A 97 0.57 -10.39 -2.54
N TYR A 98 -0.54 -10.96 -2.05
CA TYR A 98 -0.51 -12.07 -1.09
C TYR A 98 0.14 -13.34 -1.63
N GLU A 99 -0.11 -13.68 -2.89
CA GLU A 99 0.43 -14.86 -3.57
C GLU A 99 1.89 -14.68 -4.05
N SER A 100 2.50 -13.52 -3.81
CA SER A 100 3.92 -13.28 -4.12
C SER A 100 4.85 -13.86 -3.05
N ASP A 101 6.13 -14.03 -3.41
CA ASP A 101 7.17 -14.47 -2.47
C ASP A 101 7.60 -13.36 -1.52
N GLY A 102 7.23 -12.11 -1.80
CA GLY A 102 7.53 -10.97 -0.97
C GLY A 102 6.90 -9.67 -1.46
N ILE A 103 6.58 -8.79 -0.51
CA ILE A 103 5.96 -7.49 -0.77
C ILE A 103 6.92 -6.38 -0.34
N ILE A 104 7.22 -5.48 -1.23
CA ILE A 104 7.91 -4.22 -0.96
C ILE A 104 6.88 -3.10 -0.94
N LEU A 105 6.69 -2.51 0.23
CA LEU A 105 5.80 -1.37 0.39
C LEU A 105 6.50 -0.10 -0.09
N CYS A 106 5.82 0.73 -0.88
CA CYS A 106 6.34 2.02 -1.32
C CYS A 106 5.27 3.08 -1.16
N GLY A 107 5.56 4.14 -0.43
CA GLY A 107 4.59 5.19 -0.21
C GLY A 107 5.11 6.41 0.52
N ARG A 108 4.40 7.52 0.34
CA ARG A 108 4.70 8.79 0.97
C ARG A 108 4.24 8.82 2.43
N ILE A 109 5.12 9.30 3.30
CA ILE A 109 4.80 9.57 4.71
C ILE A 109 4.48 11.06 4.88
N LYS A 110 3.31 11.35 5.44
CA LYS A 110 2.88 12.69 5.82
C LYS A 110 1.79 12.65 6.89
N ALA A 111 1.56 13.76 7.59
CA ALA A 111 0.40 13.91 8.47
C ALA A 111 -0.92 13.78 7.69
N HIS A 112 -1.96 13.25 8.32
CA HIS A 112 -3.30 13.17 7.75
C HIS A 112 -4.09 14.44 8.03
N THR A 113 -4.99 14.82 7.12
CA THR A 113 -5.78 16.04 7.25
C THR A 113 -6.99 15.90 8.17
N ALA A 114 -7.57 14.69 8.28
CA ALA A 114 -8.86 14.45 8.93
C ALA A 114 -8.79 13.73 10.28
N PHE A 115 -7.68 13.10 10.64
CA PHE A 115 -7.51 12.44 11.94
C PHE A 115 -6.07 12.52 12.44
N ARG A 116 -5.88 12.26 13.73
CA ARG A 116 -4.59 12.14 14.40
C ARG A 116 -4.47 10.75 15.02
N GLY A 117 -3.27 10.16 14.97
CA GLY A 117 -2.98 8.85 15.52
C GLY A 117 -1.51 8.48 15.37
N GLU A 118 -1.14 7.32 15.88
CA GLU A 118 0.22 6.78 15.75
C GLU A 118 0.61 6.63 14.26
N TYR A 119 -0.33 6.20 13.42
CA TYR A 119 -0.15 6.03 11.98
C TYR A 119 -1.23 6.80 11.22
N GLU A 120 -0.88 7.96 10.71
CA GLU A 120 -1.81 8.82 9.96
C GLU A 120 -1.75 8.59 8.45
N SER A 121 -0.60 8.15 7.94
CA SER A 121 -0.35 7.86 6.52
C SER A 121 0.81 6.87 6.37
N GLY A 122 1.43 6.83 5.20
CA GLY A 122 2.63 6.05 4.98
C GLY A 122 2.37 4.57 4.74
N LEU A 123 3.38 3.75 5.08
CA LEU A 123 3.42 2.34 4.72
C LEU A 123 2.30 1.54 5.40
N MET A 124 1.99 1.86 6.65
CA MET A 124 0.89 1.22 7.38
C MET A 124 -0.45 1.43 6.65
N LYS A 125 -0.72 2.64 6.15
CA LYS A 125 -1.94 2.94 5.38
C LYS A 125 -1.93 2.30 3.99
N ILE A 126 -0.78 2.19 3.34
CA ILE A 126 -0.63 1.46 2.07
C ILE A 126 -1.04 -0.01 2.25
N MET A 127 -0.61 -0.65 3.34
CA MET A 127 -1.02 -2.03 3.64
C MET A 127 -2.52 -2.14 3.90
N THR A 128 -3.05 -1.32 4.78
CA THR A 128 -4.42 -1.50 5.33
C THR A 128 -5.50 -1.06 4.34
N ILE A 129 -5.34 0.09 3.72
CA ILE A 129 -6.33 0.67 2.80
C ILE A 129 -5.92 0.42 1.37
N GLY A 130 -4.66 0.67 1.03
CA GLY A 130 -4.14 0.54 -0.32
C GLY A 130 -4.29 -0.86 -0.88
N LEU A 131 -3.63 -1.83 -0.26
CA LEU A 131 -3.70 -3.24 -0.63
C LEU A 131 -5.04 -3.90 -0.28
N GLY A 132 -5.82 -3.34 0.65
CA GLY A 132 -7.16 -3.82 0.97
C GLY A 132 -8.17 -3.62 -0.16
N LYS A 133 -7.80 -2.87 -1.20
CA LYS A 133 -8.68 -2.52 -2.34
C LYS A 133 -9.99 -1.89 -1.84
N GLN A 134 -11.05 -1.95 -2.64
CA GLN A 134 -12.35 -1.41 -2.25
C GLN A 134 -12.87 -2.05 -0.96
N GLN A 135 -12.85 -3.38 -0.87
CA GLN A 135 -13.42 -4.11 0.26
C GLN A 135 -12.71 -3.78 1.59
N GLY A 136 -11.37 -3.74 1.60
CA GLY A 136 -10.61 -3.34 2.78
C GLY A 136 -10.77 -1.86 3.14
N ALA A 137 -10.80 -0.98 2.14
CA ALA A 137 -11.06 0.44 2.35
C ALA A 137 -12.46 0.68 2.94
N GLU A 138 -13.49 -0.01 2.45
CA GLU A 138 -14.86 0.06 2.99
C GLU A 138 -14.93 -0.45 4.42
N SER A 139 -14.27 -1.58 4.73
CA SER A 139 -14.19 -2.10 6.10
C SER A 139 -13.60 -1.09 7.08
N CYS A 140 -12.59 -0.34 6.67
CA CYS A 140 -12.03 0.74 7.46
C CYS A 140 -12.97 1.96 7.55
N HIS A 141 -13.51 2.43 6.42
CA HIS A 141 -14.28 3.67 6.36
C HIS A 141 -15.69 3.55 6.91
N LYS A 142 -16.34 2.38 6.79
CA LYS A 142 -17.68 2.10 7.30
C LYS A 142 -17.82 2.41 8.80
N ASN A 143 -16.74 2.30 9.54
CA ASN A 143 -16.69 2.64 10.96
C ASN A 143 -16.47 4.13 11.24
N GLY A 144 -16.22 4.95 10.20
CA GLY A 144 -16.01 6.39 10.28
C GLY A 144 -14.58 6.77 10.66
N PHE A 145 -14.21 8.01 10.32
CA PHE A 145 -12.86 8.54 10.56
C PHE A 145 -12.45 8.54 12.04
N LYS A 146 -13.42 8.54 12.95
CA LYS A 146 -13.19 8.50 14.39
C LYS A 146 -12.38 7.28 14.84
N TYR A 147 -12.53 6.15 14.15
CA TYR A 147 -11.84 4.91 14.50
C TYR A 147 -10.62 4.62 13.63
N MET A 148 -10.30 5.47 12.66
CA MET A 148 -9.16 5.24 11.76
C MET A 148 -7.81 5.16 12.48
N ALA A 149 -7.64 5.93 13.55
CA ALA A 149 -6.43 5.89 14.38
C ALA A 149 -6.19 4.53 15.07
N GLU A 150 -7.27 3.79 15.35
CA GLU A 150 -7.22 2.45 15.96
C GLU A 150 -7.22 1.36 14.88
N LEU A 151 -8.01 1.53 13.81
CA LEU A 151 -8.15 0.55 12.72
C LEU A 151 -6.87 0.36 11.92
N VAL A 152 -6.21 1.45 11.53
CA VAL A 152 -5.01 1.37 10.70
C VAL A 152 -3.93 0.51 11.35
N PRO A 153 -3.52 0.72 12.61
CA PRO A 153 -2.56 -0.15 13.25
C PRO A 153 -3.10 -1.58 13.52
N ALA A 154 -4.39 -1.74 13.84
CA ALA A 154 -4.97 -3.07 14.08
C ALA A 154 -4.92 -3.94 12.81
N PHE A 155 -5.36 -3.41 11.66
CA PHE A 155 -5.25 -4.10 10.37
C PHE A 155 -3.77 -4.32 9.99
N GLY A 156 -2.94 -3.30 10.13
CA GLY A 156 -1.53 -3.37 9.80
C GLY A 156 -0.79 -4.50 10.50
N ARG A 157 -1.02 -4.69 11.81
CA ARG A 157 -0.42 -5.79 12.57
C ARG A 157 -0.82 -7.17 12.05
N ILE A 158 -2.07 -7.35 11.62
CA ILE A 158 -2.53 -8.62 11.01
C ILE A 158 -1.83 -8.84 9.67
N ILE A 159 -1.72 -7.80 8.84
CA ILE A 159 -1.05 -7.89 7.54
C ILE A 159 0.44 -8.20 7.73
N MET A 160 1.12 -7.49 8.62
CA MET A 160 2.54 -7.73 8.94
C MET A 160 2.80 -9.16 9.42
N LYS A 161 1.86 -9.76 10.15
CA LYS A 161 1.97 -11.13 10.65
C LYS A 161 1.71 -12.19 9.59
N ASN A 162 0.77 -11.95 8.68
CA ASN A 162 0.19 -12.97 7.81
C ASN A 162 0.52 -12.80 6.32
N ALA A 163 1.14 -11.69 5.92
CA ALA A 163 1.59 -11.44 4.55
C ALA A 163 3.12 -11.36 4.46
N PRO A 164 3.72 -11.69 3.31
CA PRO A 164 5.18 -11.74 3.16
C PRO A 164 5.80 -10.35 2.96
N ILE A 165 5.64 -9.45 3.93
CA ILE A 165 6.24 -8.12 3.87
C ILE A 165 7.75 -8.22 4.06
N LEU A 166 8.53 -7.78 3.06
CA LEU A 166 9.99 -7.83 3.10
C LEU A 166 10.59 -6.55 3.72
N PHE A 167 10.19 -5.42 3.21
CA PHE A 167 10.57 -4.10 3.72
C PHE A 167 9.66 -3.01 3.14
N GLY A 168 9.83 -1.79 3.63
CA GLY A 168 9.13 -0.62 3.11
C GLY A 168 10.09 0.47 2.66
N LEU A 169 9.75 1.18 1.58
CA LEU A 169 10.42 2.41 1.17
C LEU A 169 9.50 3.60 1.48
N ALA A 170 9.89 4.33 2.52
CA ALA A 170 9.22 5.55 2.94
C ALA A 170 9.73 6.74 2.13
N ILE A 171 8.83 7.51 1.53
CA ILE A 171 9.14 8.69 0.73
C ILE A 171 8.71 9.93 1.51
N LEU A 172 9.64 10.84 1.73
CA LEU A 172 9.39 12.14 2.34
C LEU A 172 9.55 13.22 1.28
N GLU A 173 8.60 14.14 1.24
CA GLU A 173 8.61 15.31 0.38
C GLU A 173 8.77 16.59 1.22
N ASN A 174 9.37 17.59 0.63
CA ASN A 174 9.47 18.94 1.19
C ASN A 174 8.15 19.73 0.96
N SER A 175 8.11 20.99 1.36
CA SER A 175 6.94 21.85 1.20
C SER A 175 6.62 22.24 -0.25
N PHE A 176 7.47 21.89 -1.19
CA PHE A 176 7.28 22.08 -2.63
C PHE A 176 6.85 20.79 -3.36
N ASP A 177 6.43 19.77 -2.60
CA ASP A 177 6.09 18.45 -3.12
C ASP A 177 7.26 17.76 -3.89
N GLU A 178 8.50 18.05 -3.51
CA GLU A 178 9.69 17.41 -4.07
C GLU A 178 10.20 16.32 -3.13
N THR A 179 10.62 15.18 -3.69
CA THR A 179 11.25 14.10 -2.92
C THR A 179 12.54 14.59 -2.27
N CYS A 180 12.57 14.69 -0.95
CA CYS A 180 13.73 15.14 -0.20
C CYS A 180 14.46 14.00 0.53
N ARG A 181 13.79 12.90 0.83
CA ARG A 181 14.39 11.76 1.52
C ARG A 181 13.68 10.45 1.18
N LEU A 182 14.47 9.40 1.01
CA LEU A 182 14.02 8.01 0.90
C LEU A 182 14.60 7.23 2.08
N VAL A 183 13.76 6.44 2.75
CA VAL A 183 14.18 5.62 3.90
C VAL A 183 13.67 4.21 3.71
N ALA A 184 14.59 3.25 3.64
CA ALA A 184 14.24 1.84 3.68
C ALA A 184 14.01 1.42 5.14
N LEU A 185 12.91 0.74 5.41
CA LEU A 185 12.47 0.31 6.73
C LEU A 185 12.26 -1.20 6.73
N THR A 186 12.80 -1.87 7.72
CA THR A 186 12.47 -3.28 7.97
C THR A 186 11.03 -3.42 8.45
N PRO A 187 10.44 -4.64 8.43
CA PRO A 187 9.10 -4.84 8.96
C PRO A 187 8.90 -4.33 10.40
N ASP A 188 9.91 -4.46 11.25
CA ASP A 188 9.84 -4.01 12.66
C ASP A 188 9.92 -2.48 12.81
N GLU A 189 10.35 -1.76 11.77
CA GLU A 189 10.48 -0.30 11.76
C GLU A 189 9.27 0.38 11.08
N ILE A 190 8.37 -0.39 10.47
CA ILE A 190 7.14 0.09 9.84
C ILE A 190 6.04 0.27 10.87
#